data_41af128f7dca814bf8b3c1e347f5e58e
#
_entry.id   41af128f7dca814bf8b3c1e347f5e58e
#
_cell.length_a   1.000
_cell.length_b   1.000
_cell.length_c   1.000
_cell.angle_alpha   90.00
_cell.angle_beta   90.00
_cell.angle_gamma   90.00
#
_symmetry.space_group_name_H-M   'P 1'
#
loop_
_entity.id
_entity.type
_entity.pdbx_description
1 polymer ?
#
loop_
_entity_poly.entity_id
_entity_poly.type
_entity_poly.pdbx_seq_one_letter_code
_entity_poly.pdbx_strand_id
1 'polypeptide(L)'
;MTDQVIIGLLHPGEMGAAVGRCLTGAGHHVLWASHGRSAETARRAVAAGLTDAGTARQVAAQAQVIFSICPPHSALDVAWAVHGFTGLYLDANAIAPGTAREIAELITANGGTYVDGGIIGPPPVTPGATRMYLSGDHTDTIVDLLKGTGLEPRITAGPVTAASAVKMAYAAWTKGTAALILSARALAEAEGVEEALLAEWALSQPQLAEQSERAARSGVTKGWRWIAEMEEIAHCMAEAGLPDGFHQAAAEIYRRCPRLPDAAAGDEILTKVLGAITG
;
A
#
# COMPACT_ATOMS: atom_id res chain seq x y z
N MET A 1 -30.84 9.38 -7.19
CA MET A 1 -30.51 8.85 -5.85
C MET A 1 -29.73 7.58 -6.13
N THR A 2 -28.43 7.56 -5.86
CA THR A 2 -27.64 6.33 -5.94
C THR A 2 -28.11 5.42 -4.83
N ASP A 3 -28.49 4.17 -5.17
CA ASP A 3 -28.88 3.18 -4.17
C ASP A 3 -27.74 3.03 -3.15
N GLN A 4 -28.10 3.11 -1.87
CA GLN A 4 -27.14 2.98 -0.78
C GLN A 4 -26.62 1.55 -0.75
N VAL A 5 -25.32 1.37 -1.03
CA VAL A 5 -24.64 0.08 -0.99
C VAL A 5 -24.05 -0.17 0.39
N ILE A 6 -24.17 -1.39 0.90
CA ILE A 6 -23.49 -1.82 2.13
C ILE A 6 -22.11 -2.35 1.76
N ILE A 7 -21.08 -1.66 2.22
CA ILE A 7 -19.69 -1.96 1.93
C ILE A 7 -18.99 -2.46 3.19
N GLY A 8 -18.29 -3.58 3.10
CA GLY A 8 -17.38 -4.06 4.13
C GLY A 8 -15.98 -3.50 3.89
N LEU A 9 -15.37 -2.85 4.87
CA LEU A 9 -13.97 -2.41 4.83
C LEU A 9 -13.15 -3.23 5.81
N LEU A 10 -12.26 -4.04 5.28
CA LEU A 10 -11.36 -4.85 6.10
C LEU A 10 -10.05 -4.09 6.33
N HIS A 11 -9.68 -3.89 7.62
CA HIS A 11 -8.53 -3.12 8.12
C HIS A 11 -8.61 -1.60 7.85
N PRO A 12 -9.33 -0.83 8.69
CA PRO A 12 -9.28 0.63 8.66
C PRO A 12 -7.96 1.16 9.31
N GLY A 13 -6.82 0.82 8.68
CA GLY A 13 -5.54 1.47 8.91
C GLY A 13 -5.56 2.90 8.40
N GLU A 14 -4.41 3.53 8.22
CA GLU A 14 -4.32 4.91 7.71
C GLU A 14 -4.98 5.05 6.32
N MET A 15 -4.59 4.19 5.36
CA MET A 15 -5.16 4.19 4.01
C MET A 15 -6.61 3.69 4.01
N GLY A 16 -6.89 2.56 4.66
CA GLY A 16 -8.23 1.99 4.69
C GLY A 16 -9.26 2.94 5.31
N ALA A 17 -8.94 3.62 6.41
CA ALA A 17 -9.83 4.60 7.03
C ALA A 17 -10.06 5.83 6.11
N ALA A 18 -9.05 6.26 5.36
CA ALA A 18 -9.20 7.36 4.41
C ALA A 18 -10.11 6.97 3.22
N VAL A 19 -9.95 5.75 2.69
CA VAL A 19 -10.86 5.20 1.67
C VAL A 19 -12.28 5.04 2.23
N GLY A 20 -12.41 4.50 3.45
CA GLY A 20 -13.69 4.39 4.13
C GLY A 20 -14.41 5.75 4.28
N ARG A 21 -13.67 6.81 4.62
CA ARG A 21 -14.22 8.18 4.68
C ARG A 21 -14.69 8.67 3.31
N CYS A 22 -13.99 8.33 2.23
CA CYS A 22 -14.44 8.64 0.89
C CYS A 22 -15.78 7.97 0.58
N LEU A 23 -15.92 6.70 0.93
CA LEU A 23 -17.13 5.91 0.69
C LEU A 23 -18.31 6.40 1.55
N THR A 24 -18.11 6.69 2.85
CA THR A 24 -19.15 7.26 3.72
C THR A 24 -19.55 8.66 3.26
N GLY A 25 -18.58 9.46 2.82
CA GLY A 25 -18.82 10.79 2.23
C GLY A 25 -19.62 10.75 0.93
N ALA A 26 -19.53 9.67 0.16
CA ALA A 26 -20.36 9.40 -1.02
C ALA A 26 -21.77 8.86 -0.69
N GLY A 27 -22.10 8.66 0.58
CA GLY A 27 -23.41 8.23 1.06
C GLY A 27 -23.57 6.72 1.23
N HIS A 28 -22.49 5.93 1.11
CA HIS A 28 -22.54 4.49 1.34
C HIS A 28 -22.52 4.15 2.83
N HIS A 29 -23.11 3.00 3.18
CA HIS A 29 -23.02 2.44 4.53
C HIS A 29 -21.79 1.53 4.62
N VAL A 30 -20.77 1.95 5.37
CA VAL A 30 -19.49 1.23 5.45
C VAL A 30 -19.35 0.53 6.79
N LEU A 31 -19.28 -0.81 6.75
CA LEU A 31 -19.07 -1.69 7.89
C LEU A 31 -17.59 -2.00 8.07
N TRP A 32 -17.14 -2.21 9.31
CA TRP A 32 -15.80 -2.70 9.60
C TRP A 32 -15.80 -3.75 10.71
N ALA A 33 -14.72 -4.53 10.81
CA ALA A 33 -14.55 -5.57 11.81
C ALA A 33 -13.64 -5.07 12.94
N SER A 34 -14.18 -4.88 14.15
CA SER A 34 -13.42 -4.40 15.32
C SER A 34 -12.68 -5.50 16.07
N HIS A 35 -13.11 -6.75 15.93
CA HIS A 35 -12.54 -7.88 16.67
C HIS A 35 -11.02 -8.01 16.43
N GLY A 36 -10.25 -8.02 17.51
CA GLY A 36 -8.80 -8.14 17.45
C GLY A 36 -8.05 -6.89 16.98
N ARG A 37 -8.71 -5.72 16.88
CA ARG A 37 -8.10 -4.47 16.43
C ARG A 37 -7.67 -3.57 17.58
N SER A 38 -6.64 -2.75 17.34
CA SER A 38 -6.16 -1.79 18.31
C SER A 38 -7.15 -0.64 18.54
N ALA A 39 -7.08 -0.01 19.72
CA ALA A 39 -7.86 1.18 20.03
C ALA A 39 -7.60 2.32 19.02
N GLU A 40 -6.40 2.42 18.47
CA GLU A 40 -6.06 3.41 17.44
C GLU A 40 -6.79 3.14 16.12
N THR A 41 -6.89 1.87 15.70
CA THR A 41 -7.68 1.47 14.53
C THR A 41 -9.16 1.79 14.74
N ALA A 42 -9.70 1.51 15.94
CA ALA A 42 -11.09 1.82 16.29
C ALA A 42 -11.36 3.35 16.22
N ARG A 43 -10.45 4.17 16.74
CA ARG A 43 -10.58 5.64 16.64
C ARG A 43 -10.60 6.11 15.19
N ARG A 44 -9.72 5.54 14.32
CA ARG A 44 -9.73 5.88 12.87
C ARG A 44 -11.04 5.48 12.20
N ALA A 45 -11.57 4.30 12.52
CA ALA A 45 -12.85 3.83 11.97
C ALA A 45 -14.00 4.76 12.34
N VAL A 46 -14.11 5.13 13.62
CA VAL A 46 -15.12 6.08 14.11
C VAL A 46 -14.97 7.45 13.42
N ALA A 47 -13.75 7.98 13.32
CA ALA A 47 -13.49 9.25 12.67
C ALA A 47 -13.75 9.22 11.15
N ALA A 48 -13.78 8.05 10.54
CA ALA A 48 -14.15 7.84 9.14
C ALA A 48 -15.65 7.57 8.94
N GLY A 49 -16.46 7.53 10.00
CA GLY A 49 -17.89 7.26 9.95
C GLY A 49 -18.23 5.79 9.68
N LEU A 50 -17.34 4.85 10.02
CA LEU A 50 -17.57 3.42 9.82
C LEU A 50 -18.44 2.83 10.94
N THR A 51 -19.34 1.92 10.59
CA THR A 51 -20.17 1.18 11.53
C THR A 51 -19.49 -0.13 11.93
N ASP A 52 -19.34 -0.37 13.21
CA ASP A 52 -18.78 -1.62 13.73
C ASP A 52 -19.77 -2.79 13.55
N ALA A 53 -19.32 -3.83 12.86
CA ALA A 53 -20.06 -5.08 12.68
C ALA A 53 -19.44 -6.25 13.47
N GLY A 54 -18.42 -6.01 14.30
CA GLY A 54 -17.78 -7.01 15.15
C GLY A 54 -16.69 -7.82 14.43
N THR A 55 -17.02 -8.91 13.77
CA THR A 55 -16.06 -9.82 13.11
C THR A 55 -16.07 -9.68 11.58
N ALA A 56 -14.99 -10.10 10.90
CA ALA A 56 -14.93 -10.13 9.44
C ALA A 56 -16.07 -10.96 8.83
N ARG A 57 -16.46 -12.06 9.48
CA ARG A 57 -17.60 -12.88 9.04
C ARG A 57 -18.94 -12.14 9.14
N GLN A 58 -19.14 -11.33 10.19
CA GLN A 58 -20.35 -10.50 10.34
C GLN A 58 -20.37 -9.36 9.33
N VAL A 59 -19.20 -8.80 8.96
CA VAL A 59 -19.09 -7.87 7.83
C VAL A 59 -19.49 -8.55 6.53
N ALA A 60 -18.92 -9.72 6.22
CA ALA A 60 -19.22 -10.48 5.00
C ALA A 60 -20.69 -10.89 4.87
N ALA A 61 -21.36 -11.19 6.00
CA ALA A 61 -22.77 -11.57 5.99
C ALA A 61 -23.73 -10.42 5.63
N GLN A 62 -23.29 -9.17 5.73
CA GLN A 62 -24.10 -7.97 5.50
C GLN A 62 -23.67 -7.17 4.27
N ALA A 63 -22.40 -7.25 3.90
CA ALA A 63 -21.84 -6.46 2.80
C ALA A 63 -22.25 -7.02 1.43
N GLN A 64 -22.44 -6.13 0.47
CA GLN A 64 -22.59 -6.43 -0.96
C GLN A 64 -21.24 -6.38 -1.66
N VAL A 65 -20.36 -5.48 -1.18
CA VAL A 65 -19.00 -5.28 -1.68
C VAL A 65 -18.03 -5.25 -0.50
N ILE A 66 -16.91 -5.93 -0.61
CA ILE A 66 -15.81 -5.87 0.37
C ILE A 66 -14.61 -5.16 -0.25
N PHE A 67 -14.05 -4.19 0.48
CA PHE A 67 -12.76 -3.55 0.22
C PHE A 67 -11.74 -4.11 1.22
N SER A 68 -10.75 -4.84 0.72
CA SER A 68 -9.61 -5.33 1.50
C SER A 68 -8.44 -4.38 1.35
N ILE A 69 -8.04 -3.70 2.44
CA ILE A 69 -6.92 -2.76 2.48
C ILE A 69 -6.12 -3.02 3.75
N CYS A 70 -5.20 -3.98 3.70
CA CYS A 70 -4.41 -4.44 4.85
C CYS A 70 -2.90 -4.48 4.52
N PRO A 71 -2.03 -4.76 5.50
CA PRO A 71 -0.63 -5.03 5.20
C PRO A 71 -0.46 -6.24 4.26
N PRO A 72 0.52 -6.24 3.33
CA PRO A 72 0.69 -7.29 2.33
C PRO A 72 0.68 -8.72 2.93
N HIS A 73 1.48 -8.95 3.96
CA HIS A 73 1.60 -10.24 4.64
C HIS A 73 0.32 -10.78 5.28
N SER A 74 -0.72 -9.95 5.38
CA SER A 74 -2.02 -10.34 5.95
C SER A 74 -3.11 -10.51 4.88
N ALA A 75 -2.83 -10.24 3.61
CA ALA A 75 -3.86 -10.19 2.58
C ALA A 75 -4.60 -11.52 2.40
N LEU A 76 -3.87 -12.62 2.34
CA LEU A 76 -4.44 -13.96 2.20
C LEU A 76 -5.27 -14.36 3.44
N ASP A 77 -4.76 -14.12 4.65
CA ASP A 77 -5.47 -14.41 5.90
C ASP A 77 -6.77 -13.61 6.01
N VAL A 78 -6.76 -12.34 5.54
CA VAL A 78 -7.95 -11.48 5.52
C VAL A 78 -8.98 -12.00 4.53
N ALA A 79 -8.57 -12.47 3.36
CA ALA A 79 -9.45 -13.12 2.40
C ALA A 79 -10.05 -14.43 2.96
N TRP A 80 -9.24 -15.24 3.65
CA TRP A 80 -9.70 -16.45 4.35
C TRP A 80 -10.72 -16.14 5.45
N ALA A 81 -10.57 -15.04 6.18
CA ALA A 81 -11.51 -14.66 7.24
C ALA A 81 -12.93 -14.37 6.73
N VAL A 82 -13.07 -14.12 5.43
CA VAL A 82 -14.36 -13.90 4.74
C VAL A 82 -14.69 -14.99 3.72
N HIS A 83 -14.06 -16.15 3.81
CA HIS A 83 -14.38 -17.28 2.93
C HIS A 83 -15.88 -17.58 2.97
N GLY A 84 -16.46 -17.88 1.80
CA GLY A 84 -17.92 -18.01 1.64
C GLY A 84 -18.64 -16.69 1.34
N PHE A 85 -17.94 -15.56 1.24
CA PHE A 85 -18.50 -14.33 0.72
C PHE A 85 -18.79 -14.48 -0.78
N THR A 86 -20.04 -14.20 -1.20
CA THR A 86 -20.51 -14.37 -2.59
C THR A 86 -20.70 -13.05 -3.34
N GLY A 87 -20.42 -11.92 -2.68
CA GLY A 87 -20.49 -10.60 -3.31
C GLY A 87 -19.19 -10.21 -4.06
N LEU A 88 -19.02 -8.92 -4.30
CA LEU A 88 -17.85 -8.35 -4.97
C LEU A 88 -16.72 -8.08 -3.96
N TYR A 89 -15.59 -8.76 -4.13
CA TYR A 89 -14.39 -8.57 -3.31
C TYR A 89 -13.34 -7.77 -4.10
N LEU A 90 -13.09 -6.55 -3.67
CA LEU A 90 -11.97 -5.73 -4.14
C LEU A 90 -10.77 -5.97 -3.23
N ASP A 91 -9.72 -6.57 -3.78
CA ASP A 91 -8.41 -6.58 -3.15
C ASP A 91 -7.64 -5.32 -3.55
N ALA A 92 -7.38 -4.43 -2.61
CA ALA A 92 -6.62 -3.21 -2.86
C ALA A 92 -5.33 -3.16 -2.02
N ASN A 93 -4.74 -4.33 -1.81
CA ASN A 93 -3.50 -4.51 -1.07
C ASN A 93 -2.27 -4.31 -1.97
N ALA A 94 -1.10 -4.11 -1.37
CA ALA A 94 0.14 -3.97 -2.12
C ALA A 94 0.86 -5.33 -2.20
N ILE A 95 0.29 -6.28 -2.93
CA ILE A 95 0.72 -7.67 -3.05
C ILE A 95 1.21 -8.00 -4.47
N ALA A 96 2.00 -9.06 -4.58
CA ALA A 96 2.44 -9.58 -5.87
C ALA A 96 1.25 -10.14 -6.68
N PRO A 97 1.31 -10.12 -8.03
CA PRO A 97 0.29 -10.75 -8.88
C PRO A 97 0.04 -12.23 -8.56
N GLY A 98 1.05 -12.97 -8.10
CA GLY A 98 0.90 -14.34 -7.61
C GLY A 98 -0.04 -14.45 -6.44
N THR A 99 0.22 -13.69 -5.38
CA THR A 99 -0.65 -13.61 -4.20
C THR A 99 -2.07 -13.15 -4.55
N ALA A 100 -2.19 -12.18 -5.48
CA ALA A 100 -3.50 -11.72 -5.97
C ALA A 100 -4.28 -12.84 -6.69
N ARG A 101 -3.61 -13.70 -7.47
CA ARG A 101 -4.23 -14.89 -8.09
C ARG A 101 -4.74 -15.88 -7.06
N GLU A 102 -3.95 -16.19 -6.02
CA GLU A 102 -4.36 -17.09 -4.94
C GLU A 102 -5.63 -16.57 -4.22
N ILE A 103 -5.69 -15.27 -3.96
CA ILE A 103 -6.88 -14.65 -3.36
C ILE A 103 -8.05 -14.69 -4.33
N ALA A 104 -7.84 -14.42 -5.63
CA ALA A 104 -8.89 -14.51 -6.64
C ALA A 104 -9.49 -15.92 -6.71
N GLU A 105 -8.65 -16.96 -6.70
CA GLU A 105 -9.08 -18.35 -6.68
C GLU A 105 -9.89 -18.68 -5.41
N LEU A 106 -9.42 -18.23 -4.25
CA LEU A 106 -10.13 -18.41 -2.98
C LEU A 106 -11.54 -17.79 -3.01
N ILE A 107 -11.67 -16.56 -3.49
CA ILE A 107 -12.95 -15.83 -3.53
C ILE A 107 -13.89 -16.46 -4.55
N THR A 108 -13.40 -16.76 -5.76
CA THR A 108 -14.23 -17.29 -6.85
C THR A 108 -14.66 -18.73 -6.62
N ALA A 109 -13.84 -19.55 -5.97
CA ALA A 109 -14.20 -20.92 -5.60
C ALA A 109 -15.42 -20.99 -4.64
N ASN A 110 -15.70 -19.91 -3.93
CA ASN A 110 -16.86 -19.77 -3.04
C ASN A 110 -18.05 -19.01 -3.67
N GLY A 111 -17.98 -18.71 -4.97
CA GLY A 111 -19.05 -18.02 -5.71
C GLY A 111 -19.02 -16.49 -5.59
N GLY A 112 -17.94 -15.92 -5.02
CA GLY A 112 -17.70 -14.48 -5.02
C GLY A 112 -17.12 -13.99 -6.35
N THR A 113 -17.15 -12.68 -6.54
CA THR A 113 -16.49 -12.00 -7.67
C THR A 113 -15.26 -11.26 -7.18
N TYR A 114 -14.14 -11.41 -7.85
CA TYR A 114 -12.87 -10.77 -7.50
C TYR A 114 -12.55 -9.59 -8.42
N VAL A 115 -12.14 -8.48 -7.83
CA VAL A 115 -11.55 -7.33 -8.52
C VAL A 115 -10.19 -7.06 -7.90
N ASP A 116 -9.17 -6.96 -8.74
CA ASP A 116 -7.83 -6.57 -8.33
C ASP A 116 -7.70 -5.04 -8.28
N GLY A 117 -7.08 -4.52 -7.24
CA GLY A 117 -6.89 -3.11 -7.01
C GLY A 117 -5.47 -2.74 -6.55
N GLY A 118 -4.96 -1.63 -7.03
CA GLY A 118 -3.67 -1.09 -6.64
C GLY A 118 -3.75 0.39 -6.30
N ILE A 119 -3.57 0.77 -5.03
CA ILE A 119 -3.62 2.18 -4.62
C ILE A 119 -2.25 2.83 -4.80
N ILE A 120 -2.19 3.92 -5.55
CA ILE A 120 -0.99 4.74 -5.77
C ILE A 120 -1.28 6.19 -5.35
N GLY A 121 -0.55 6.67 -4.36
CA GLY A 121 -0.66 8.01 -3.80
C GLY A 121 -0.77 8.01 -2.28
N PRO A 122 -0.86 9.20 -1.64
CA PRO A 122 -1.12 9.35 -0.21
C PRO A 122 -2.57 8.96 0.14
N PRO A 123 -2.96 8.88 1.43
CA PRO A 123 -4.37 8.76 1.80
C PRO A 123 -5.23 9.82 1.07
N PRO A 124 -6.37 9.44 0.44
CA PRO A 124 -7.15 10.33 -0.42
C PRO A 124 -7.85 11.41 0.39
N VAL A 125 -7.26 12.61 0.42
CA VAL A 125 -7.83 13.82 1.02
C VAL A 125 -8.13 14.84 -0.08
N THR A 126 -7.20 14.99 -1.02
CA THR A 126 -7.32 15.92 -2.14
C THR A 126 -7.65 15.14 -3.42
N PRO A 127 -8.69 15.54 -4.18
CA PRO A 127 -9.03 14.94 -5.45
C PRO A 127 -7.82 14.91 -6.41
N GLY A 128 -7.64 13.77 -7.11
CA GLY A 128 -6.55 13.58 -8.08
C GLY A 128 -5.18 13.22 -7.47
N ALA A 129 -5.00 13.32 -6.15
CA ALA A 129 -3.73 12.95 -5.50
C ALA A 129 -3.53 11.44 -5.39
N THR A 130 -4.62 10.67 -5.34
CA THR A 130 -4.59 9.21 -5.15
C THR A 130 -5.40 8.51 -6.22
N ARG A 131 -4.80 7.52 -6.85
CA ARG A 131 -5.41 6.68 -7.89
C ARG A 131 -5.56 5.27 -7.38
N MET A 132 -6.70 4.65 -7.74
CA MET A 132 -6.92 3.23 -7.58
C MET A 132 -6.95 2.58 -8.96
N TYR A 133 -5.89 1.86 -9.30
CA TYR A 133 -5.87 1.01 -10.48
C TYR A 133 -6.74 -0.20 -10.23
N LEU A 134 -7.51 -0.63 -11.24
CA LEU A 134 -8.47 -1.71 -11.14
C LEU A 134 -8.30 -2.64 -12.33
N SER A 135 -8.39 -3.94 -12.12
CA SER A 135 -8.43 -4.95 -13.20
C SER A 135 -9.31 -6.15 -12.81
N GLY A 136 -9.71 -6.93 -13.80
CA GLY A 136 -10.68 -8.01 -13.67
C GLY A 136 -12.10 -7.59 -14.09
N ASP A 137 -13.06 -8.47 -13.87
CA ASP A 137 -14.46 -8.25 -14.19
C ASP A 137 -15.13 -7.35 -13.13
N HIS A 138 -16.21 -6.65 -13.53
CA HIS A 138 -17.00 -5.76 -12.65
C HIS A 138 -16.26 -4.54 -12.07
N THR A 139 -15.16 -4.12 -12.69
CA THR A 139 -14.43 -2.89 -12.30
C THR A 139 -15.32 -1.66 -12.35
N ASP A 140 -16.30 -1.61 -13.27
CA ASP A 140 -17.27 -0.51 -13.39
C ASP A 140 -18.09 -0.30 -12.12
N THR A 141 -18.43 -1.38 -11.40
CA THR A 141 -19.11 -1.28 -10.09
C THR A 141 -18.24 -0.51 -9.09
N ILE A 142 -16.95 -0.80 -9.05
CA ILE A 142 -16.03 -0.07 -8.14
C ILE A 142 -15.86 1.37 -8.58
N VAL A 143 -15.78 1.63 -9.89
CA VAL A 143 -15.72 2.99 -10.45
C VAL A 143 -16.93 3.81 -10.01
N ASP A 144 -18.13 3.23 -10.09
CA ASP A 144 -19.37 3.91 -9.68
C ASP A 144 -19.41 4.21 -8.17
N LEU A 145 -18.94 3.29 -7.32
CA LEU A 145 -18.85 3.50 -5.87
C LEU A 145 -17.87 4.62 -5.49
N LEU A 146 -16.82 4.83 -6.30
CA LEU A 146 -15.80 5.85 -6.06
C LEU A 146 -16.11 7.19 -6.72
N LYS A 147 -17.21 7.30 -7.44
CA LYS A 147 -17.60 8.50 -8.19
C LYS A 147 -17.78 9.70 -7.26
N GLY A 148 -17.12 10.81 -7.59
CA GLY A 148 -17.18 12.03 -6.79
C GLY A 148 -16.37 12.00 -5.49
N THR A 149 -15.62 10.94 -5.24
CA THR A 149 -14.70 10.84 -4.09
C THR A 149 -13.32 11.43 -4.42
N GLY A 150 -12.46 11.56 -3.40
CA GLY A 150 -11.05 11.96 -3.58
C GLY A 150 -10.15 10.85 -4.15
N LEU A 151 -10.67 9.65 -4.35
CA LEU A 151 -9.94 8.49 -4.88
C LEU A 151 -10.31 8.29 -6.36
N GLU A 152 -9.34 8.46 -7.25
CA GLU A 152 -9.54 8.40 -8.70
C GLU A 152 -9.40 6.97 -9.21
N PRO A 153 -10.47 6.29 -9.70
CA PRO A 153 -10.37 4.97 -10.26
C PRO A 153 -9.76 4.98 -11.68
N ARG A 154 -8.93 4.00 -11.98
CA ARG A 154 -8.24 3.79 -13.28
C ARG A 154 -8.34 2.33 -13.68
N ILE A 155 -9.18 2.01 -14.67
CA ILE A 155 -9.25 0.64 -15.21
C ILE A 155 -7.97 0.36 -16.00
N THR A 156 -7.35 -0.78 -15.71
CA THR A 156 -6.12 -1.26 -16.36
C THR A 156 -6.44 -2.48 -17.22
N ALA A 157 -6.13 -2.37 -18.51
CA ALA A 157 -6.24 -3.52 -19.41
C ALA A 157 -5.16 -4.57 -19.08
N GLY A 158 -5.49 -5.85 -19.28
CA GLY A 158 -4.56 -6.95 -19.05
C GLY A 158 -5.17 -8.12 -18.28
N PRO A 159 -4.36 -8.98 -17.66
CA PRO A 159 -4.85 -10.07 -16.84
C PRO A 159 -5.59 -9.55 -15.58
N VAL A 160 -6.33 -10.44 -14.92
CA VAL A 160 -7.11 -10.09 -13.72
C VAL A 160 -6.27 -9.44 -12.61
N THR A 161 -4.96 -9.66 -12.59
CA THR A 161 -4.00 -9.10 -11.60
C THR A 161 -3.17 -7.92 -12.15
N ALA A 162 -3.64 -7.24 -13.20
CA ALA A 162 -2.90 -6.15 -13.83
C ALA A 162 -2.74 -4.93 -12.91
N ALA A 163 -3.71 -4.65 -12.04
CA ALA A 163 -3.63 -3.54 -11.09
C ALA A 163 -2.53 -3.77 -10.04
N SER A 164 -2.43 -4.98 -9.49
CA SER A 164 -1.33 -5.40 -8.62
C SER A 164 0.02 -5.29 -9.33
N ALA A 165 0.12 -5.73 -10.59
CA ALA A 165 1.35 -5.61 -11.38
C ALA A 165 1.78 -4.14 -11.56
N VAL A 166 0.85 -3.23 -11.89
CA VAL A 166 1.13 -1.79 -11.97
C VAL A 166 1.61 -1.26 -10.62
N LYS A 167 0.96 -1.66 -9.53
CA LYS A 167 1.35 -1.25 -8.17
C LYS A 167 2.75 -1.73 -7.83
N MET A 168 3.10 -2.99 -8.12
CA MET A 168 4.43 -3.55 -7.85
C MET A 168 5.50 -2.85 -8.69
N ALA A 169 5.30 -2.67 -9.99
CA ALA A 169 6.24 -1.97 -10.86
C ALA A 169 6.47 -0.51 -10.43
N TYR A 170 5.41 0.21 -10.07
CA TYR A 170 5.51 1.57 -9.56
C TYR A 170 6.27 1.64 -8.22
N ALA A 171 5.99 0.72 -7.30
CA ALA A 171 6.64 0.67 -6.00
C ALA A 171 8.10 0.22 -6.13
N ALA A 172 8.41 -0.69 -7.04
CA ALA A 172 9.77 -1.10 -7.37
C ALA A 172 10.64 0.12 -7.71
N TRP A 173 10.15 1.00 -8.56
CA TRP A 173 10.86 2.25 -8.89
C TRP A 173 10.94 3.19 -7.68
N THR A 174 9.81 3.59 -7.13
CA THR A 174 9.77 4.71 -6.17
C THR A 174 10.43 4.38 -4.83
N LYS A 175 10.28 3.16 -4.33
CA LYS A 175 10.88 2.73 -3.06
C LYS A 175 12.24 2.08 -3.26
N GLY A 176 12.43 1.37 -4.37
CA GLY A 176 13.73 0.83 -4.73
C GLY A 176 14.77 1.92 -4.94
N THR A 177 14.44 2.99 -5.67
CA THR A 177 15.36 4.13 -5.83
C THR A 177 15.63 4.89 -4.54
N ALA A 178 14.66 4.97 -3.62
CA ALA A 178 14.87 5.56 -2.30
C ALA A 178 15.84 4.71 -1.45
N ALA A 179 15.75 3.39 -1.50
CA ALA A 179 16.73 2.50 -0.85
C ALA A 179 18.12 2.61 -1.50
N LEU A 180 18.16 2.67 -2.84
CA LEU A 180 19.43 2.77 -3.59
C LEU A 180 20.18 4.07 -3.27
N ILE A 181 19.48 5.21 -3.23
CA ILE A 181 20.13 6.49 -2.94
C ILE A 181 20.66 6.55 -1.50
N LEU A 182 19.96 5.94 -0.54
CA LEU A 182 20.45 5.80 0.84
C LEU A 182 21.69 4.91 0.90
N SER A 183 21.72 3.82 0.14
CA SER A 183 22.89 2.92 0.06
C SER A 183 24.09 3.63 -0.54
N ALA A 184 23.90 4.43 -1.61
CA ALA A 184 24.97 5.20 -2.24
C ALA A 184 25.55 6.24 -1.27
N ARG A 185 24.71 6.94 -0.51
CA ARG A 185 25.14 7.89 0.52
C ARG A 185 25.88 7.18 1.66
N ALA A 186 25.36 6.06 2.15
CA ALA A 186 25.98 5.27 3.21
C ALA A 186 27.37 4.74 2.79
N LEU A 187 27.51 4.30 1.54
CA LEU A 187 28.82 3.89 1.00
C LEU A 187 29.80 5.07 0.97
N ALA A 188 29.35 6.22 0.48
CA ALA A 188 30.23 7.40 0.38
C ALA A 188 30.66 7.91 1.77
N GLU A 189 29.79 7.86 2.78
CA GLU A 189 30.14 8.18 4.16
C GLU A 189 31.15 7.18 4.72
N ALA A 190 30.92 5.87 4.53
CA ALA A 190 31.82 4.82 5.02
C ALA A 190 33.21 4.89 4.41
N GLU A 191 33.31 5.30 3.15
CA GLU A 191 34.59 5.48 2.45
C GLU A 191 35.20 6.90 2.62
N GLY A 192 34.53 7.81 3.33
CA GLY A 192 35.00 9.17 3.57
C GLY A 192 35.04 10.08 2.32
N VAL A 193 34.17 9.81 1.33
CA VAL A 193 34.09 10.53 0.05
C VAL A 193 32.76 11.24 -0.19
N GLU A 194 31.99 11.45 0.86
CA GLU A 194 30.65 12.03 0.77
C GLU A 194 30.65 13.43 0.13
N GLU A 195 31.61 14.30 0.50
CA GLU A 195 31.73 15.65 -0.06
C GLU A 195 31.97 15.60 -1.58
N ALA A 196 32.83 14.70 -2.04
CA ALA A 196 33.11 14.53 -3.47
C ALA A 196 31.89 14.02 -4.23
N LEU A 197 31.13 13.06 -3.66
CA LEU A 197 29.88 12.56 -4.25
C LEU A 197 28.84 13.67 -4.37
N LEU A 198 28.64 14.48 -3.32
CA LEU A 198 27.69 15.59 -3.34
C LEU A 198 28.07 16.66 -4.35
N ALA A 199 29.39 16.98 -4.48
CA ALA A 199 29.88 17.92 -5.48
C ALA A 199 29.59 17.40 -6.90
N GLU A 200 29.83 16.11 -7.18
CA GLU A 200 29.52 15.50 -8.47
C GLU A 200 28.01 15.50 -8.75
N TRP A 201 27.18 15.16 -7.75
CA TRP A 201 25.74 15.22 -7.91
C TRP A 201 25.25 16.65 -8.18
N ALA A 202 25.81 17.66 -7.54
CA ALA A 202 25.45 19.06 -7.80
C ALA A 202 25.66 19.45 -9.27
N LEU A 203 26.62 18.85 -9.95
CA LEU A 203 26.90 19.08 -11.36
C LEU A 203 26.02 18.23 -12.30
N SER A 204 25.96 16.93 -12.04
CA SER A 204 25.37 15.97 -12.98
C SER A 204 23.91 15.62 -12.68
N GLN A 205 23.50 15.64 -11.40
CA GLN A 205 22.18 15.24 -10.92
C GLN A 205 21.73 16.06 -9.69
N PRO A 206 21.51 17.36 -9.82
CA PRO A 206 21.36 18.31 -8.70
C PRO A 206 20.21 17.98 -7.74
N GLN A 207 19.25 17.17 -8.17
CA GLN A 207 18.11 16.79 -7.34
C GLN A 207 18.42 15.68 -6.31
N LEU A 208 19.55 14.92 -6.47
CA LEU A 208 19.79 13.71 -5.69
C LEU A 208 20.11 14.00 -4.22
N ALA A 209 20.80 15.09 -3.91
CA ALA A 209 21.08 15.48 -2.52
C ALA A 209 19.75 15.61 -1.72
N GLU A 210 18.81 16.40 -2.21
CA GLU A 210 17.49 16.59 -1.59
C GLU A 210 16.64 15.30 -1.61
N GLN A 211 16.75 14.49 -2.68
CA GLN A 211 16.06 13.19 -2.73
C GLN A 211 16.57 12.24 -1.65
N SER A 212 17.87 12.23 -1.36
CA SER A 212 18.43 11.37 -0.29
C SER A 212 17.89 11.75 1.10
N GLU A 213 17.75 13.04 1.38
CA GLU A 213 17.13 13.52 2.62
C GLU A 213 15.65 13.14 2.72
N ARG A 214 14.90 13.30 1.62
CA ARG A 214 13.50 12.85 1.57
C ARG A 214 13.38 11.33 1.75
N ALA A 215 14.30 10.56 1.17
CA ALA A 215 14.35 9.11 1.34
C ALA A 215 14.60 8.73 2.80
N ALA A 216 15.54 9.39 3.47
CA ALA A 216 15.83 9.17 4.89
C ALA A 216 14.62 9.48 5.78
N ARG A 217 13.97 10.65 5.59
CA ARG A 217 12.74 11.00 6.32
C ARG A 217 11.61 10.00 6.11
N SER A 218 11.43 9.56 4.88
CA SER A 218 10.43 8.55 4.56
C SER A 218 10.78 7.18 5.13
N GLY A 219 12.06 6.81 5.12
CA GLY A 219 12.59 5.57 5.69
C GLY A 219 12.29 5.45 7.18
N VAL A 220 12.58 6.48 7.97
CA VAL A 220 12.34 6.47 9.42
C VAL A 220 10.86 6.52 9.79
N THR A 221 10.01 7.14 8.98
CA THR A 221 8.57 7.28 9.29
C THR A 221 7.73 6.12 8.75
N LYS A 222 8.08 5.58 7.58
CA LYS A 222 7.26 4.60 6.83
C LYS A 222 8.03 3.35 6.40
N GLY A 223 9.37 3.34 6.46
CA GLY A 223 10.22 2.26 5.94
C GLY A 223 9.85 0.88 6.48
N TRP A 224 9.43 0.79 7.72
CA TRP A 224 8.97 -0.46 8.33
C TRP A 224 7.79 -1.11 7.59
N ARG A 225 6.94 -0.33 6.91
CA ARG A 225 5.85 -0.85 6.04
C ARG A 225 6.39 -1.32 4.70
N TRP A 226 7.49 -0.71 4.25
CA TRP A 226 8.05 -0.98 2.93
C TRP A 226 8.88 -2.25 2.88
N ILE A 227 9.29 -2.80 4.03
CA ILE A 227 9.99 -4.09 4.09
C ILE A 227 9.16 -5.15 3.37
N ALA A 228 7.93 -5.39 3.81
CA ALA A 228 7.05 -6.37 3.19
C ALA A 228 6.72 -6.02 1.72
N GLU A 229 6.58 -4.74 1.37
CA GLU A 229 6.37 -4.36 -0.03
C GLU A 229 7.59 -4.68 -0.91
N MET A 230 8.83 -4.52 -0.40
CA MET A 230 10.04 -4.89 -1.15
C MET A 230 10.16 -6.41 -1.30
N GLU A 231 9.77 -7.17 -0.29
CA GLU A 231 9.71 -8.63 -0.33
C GLU A 231 8.68 -9.11 -1.38
N GLU A 232 7.48 -8.52 -1.43
CA GLU A 232 6.47 -8.78 -2.47
C GLU A 232 6.99 -8.44 -3.88
N ILE A 233 7.72 -7.32 -4.03
CA ILE A 233 8.31 -6.95 -5.32
C ILE A 233 9.42 -7.93 -5.71
N ALA A 234 10.26 -8.37 -4.78
CA ALA A 234 11.28 -9.38 -5.04
C ALA A 234 10.63 -10.68 -5.52
N HIS A 235 9.56 -11.11 -4.85
CA HIS A 235 8.78 -12.29 -5.26
C HIS A 235 8.19 -12.10 -6.66
N CYS A 236 7.58 -10.95 -6.95
CA CYS A 236 7.05 -10.61 -8.28
C CYS A 236 8.13 -10.65 -9.36
N MET A 237 9.35 -10.14 -9.09
CA MET A 237 10.48 -10.21 -10.00
C MET A 237 10.89 -11.66 -10.28
N ALA A 238 11.01 -12.49 -9.22
CA ALA A 238 11.35 -13.90 -9.36
C ALA A 238 10.30 -14.66 -10.19
N GLU A 239 9.00 -14.48 -9.95
CA GLU A 239 7.93 -15.07 -10.76
C GLU A 239 8.00 -14.65 -12.24
N ALA A 240 8.43 -13.43 -12.52
CA ALA A 240 8.63 -12.92 -13.88
C ALA A 240 9.97 -13.38 -14.50
N GLY A 241 10.78 -14.18 -13.81
CA GLY A 241 12.12 -14.61 -14.26
C GLY A 241 13.17 -13.49 -14.26
N LEU A 242 12.92 -12.41 -13.50
CA LEU A 242 13.83 -11.27 -13.35
C LEU A 242 14.69 -11.42 -12.08
N PRO A 243 15.88 -10.80 -12.02
CA PRO A 243 16.70 -10.77 -10.81
C PRO A 243 15.96 -10.07 -9.64
N ASP A 244 15.81 -10.75 -8.53
CA ASP A 244 15.06 -10.28 -7.36
C ASP A 244 15.97 -9.64 -6.27
N GLY A 245 17.28 -9.90 -6.32
CA GLY A 245 18.26 -9.50 -5.29
C GLY A 245 18.29 -8.02 -4.99
N PHE A 246 18.01 -7.15 -5.97
CA PHE A 246 17.95 -5.70 -5.75
C PHE A 246 16.86 -5.32 -4.73
N HIS A 247 15.67 -5.91 -4.84
CA HIS A 247 14.56 -5.61 -3.93
C HIS A 247 14.68 -6.34 -2.60
N GLN A 248 15.33 -7.50 -2.55
CA GLN A 248 15.73 -8.14 -1.30
C GLN A 248 16.72 -7.24 -0.52
N ALA A 249 17.73 -6.67 -1.19
CA ALA A 249 18.65 -5.72 -0.58
C ALA A 249 17.92 -4.43 -0.13
N ALA A 250 16.96 -3.93 -0.92
CA ALA A 250 16.15 -2.78 -0.53
C ALA A 250 15.29 -3.04 0.72
N ALA A 251 14.75 -4.25 0.88
CA ALA A 251 14.06 -4.66 2.11
C ALA A 251 14.98 -4.60 3.32
N GLU A 252 16.24 -5.07 3.16
CA GLU A 252 17.26 -5.03 4.22
C GLU A 252 17.64 -3.60 4.60
N ILE A 253 17.80 -2.68 3.63
CA ILE A 253 18.03 -1.26 3.90
C ILE A 253 16.90 -0.69 4.79
N TYR A 254 15.63 -0.95 4.45
CA TYR A 254 14.52 -0.48 5.26
C TYR A 254 14.43 -1.16 6.64
N ARG A 255 14.86 -2.40 6.76
CA ARG A 255 14.92 -3.12 8.05
C ARG A 255 15.92 -2.49 9.00
N ARG A 256 17.04 -1.97 8.48
CA ARG A 256 18.05 -1.25 9.25
C ARG A 256 17.67 0.18 9.59
N CYS A 257 16.78 0.82 8.80
CA CYS A 257 16.33 2.18 9.10
C CYS A 257 15.70 2.28 10.49
N PRO A 258 16.10 3.26 11.34
CA PRO A 258 15.49 3.48 12.64
C PRO A 258 14.00 3.89 12.47
N ARG A 259 13.15 3.47 13.40
CA ARG A 259 11.74 3.83 13.38
C ARG A 259 11.50 5.06 14.24
N LEU A 260 11.28 6.21 13.58
CA LEU A 260 11.04 7.51 14.21
C LEU A 260 9.74 8.11 13.64
N PRO A 261 8.56 7.70 14.14
CA PRO A 261 7.27 8.09 13.54
C PRO A 261 7.01 9.61 13.61
N ASP A 262 7.53 10.29 14.61
CA ASP A 262 7.33 11.74 14.86
C ASP A 262 8.55 12.57 14.45
N ALA A 263 9.42 12.06 13.57
CA ALA A 263 10.63 12.74 13.16
C ALA A 263 10.29 14.08 12.47
N ALA A 264 10.57 15.18 13.18
CA ALA A 264 10.56 16.52 12.58
C ALA A 264 11.69 16.65 11.53
N ALA A 265 11.52 17.54 10.55
CA ALA A 265 12.59 17.81 9.58
C ALA A 265 13.84 18.32 10.30
N GLY A 266 15.00 17.69 10.02
CA GLY A 266 16.29 18.09 10.57
C GLY A 266 17.43 17.27 9.95
N ASP A 267 18.61 17.86 9.85
CA ASP A 267 19.80 17.27 9.21
C ASP A 267 20.29 15.99 9.91
N GLU A 268 19.97 15.82 11.20
CA GLU A 268 20.34 14.62 11.97
C GLU A 268 19.67 13.32 11.51
N ILE A 269 18.54 13.39 10.78
CA ILE A 269 17.81 12.18 10.36
C ILE A 269 18.62 11.38 9.35
N LEU A 270 19.19 12.07 8.35
CA LEU A 270 20.01 11.42 7.33
C LEU A 270 21.21 10.72 7.98
N THR A 271 21.97 11.42 8.80
CA THR A 271 23.14 10.86 9.52
C THR A 271 22.76 9.64 10.35
N LYS A 272 21.63 9.69 11.09
CA LYS A 272 21.14 8.52 11.85
C LYS A 272 20.79 7.33 10.95
N VAL A 273 20.21 7.60 9.78
CA VAL A 273 19.84 6.55 8.82
C VAL A 273 21.10 5.95 8.20
N LEU A 274 22.04 6.76 7.75
CA LEU A 274 23.28 6.29 7.15
C LEU A 274 24.09 5.45 8.14
N GLY A 275 24.28 5.92 9.36
CA GLY A 275 24.98 5.16 10.41
C GLY A 275 24.29 3.84 10.75
N ALA A 276 22.95 3.77 10.71
CA ALA A 276 22.22 2.52 10.95
C ALA A 276 22.28 1.53 9.77
N ILE A 277 22.48 2.03 8.55
CA ILE A 277 22.62 1.19 7.35
C ILE A 277 24.03 0.57 7.28
N THR A 278 25.05 1.31 7.67
CA THR A 278 26.46 0.85 7.66
C THR A 278 26.78 -0.11 8.81
N GLY A 279 26.03 -0.07 9.91
CA GLY A 279 26.11 -1.03 11.01
C GLY A 279 27.00 -0.78 12.08
#